data_4046f9d145582690b1eb001a9c91f08e
#
_entry.id   4046f9d145582690b1eb001a9c91f08e
#
_cell.length_a   1.000
_cell.length_b   1.000
_cell.length_c   1.000
_cell.angle_alpha   90.00
_cell.angle_beta   90.00
_cell.angle_gamma   90.00
#
_symmetry.space_group_name_H-M   'P 1'
#
loop_
_entity.id
_entity.type
_entity.pdbx_description
1 polymer ?
#
loop_
_entity_poly.entity_id
_entity_poly.type
_entity_poly.pdbx_seq_one_letter_code
_entity_poly.pdbx_strand_id
1 'polypeptide(L)'
;SELKQYDVSLEELDEQLRSGKKDALSYKLQDIRNLYEGFQEELQGKYITSEEILEELCYVVKKSEILKGCVVALDGFTGFTPIQNKLLRELMQTAEKIYVTVTLDAWEDPMKKVSMHKLSYLSKKTIQQLAGAAKECGCMLEKPEVLGKEGSIRFRSAPALRFLERHLFRPGNQIYEAQDSQKLERELSLHVARDAKAEAEFAARTIWHLVRE
;
A
#
# COMPACT_ATOMS: atom_id res chain seq x y z
N SER A 1 -12.52 8.89 10.10
CA SER A 1 -11.53 8.69 9.08
C SER A 1 -11.43 7.23 8.60
N GLU A 2 -11.12 6.20 9.43
CA GLU A 2 -11.04 4.81 8.94
C GLU A 2 -12.34 4.34 8.29
N LEU A 3 -13.49 4.59 8.89
CA LEU A 3 -14.78 4.22 8.31
C LEU A 3 -14.97 4.82 6.90
N LYS A 4 -14.62 6.08 6.71
CA LYS A 4 -14.65 6.72 5.38
C LYS A 4 -13.61 6.14 4.41
N GLN A 5 -12.39 5.84 4.87
CA GLN A 5 -11.38 5.19 4.02
C GLN A 5 -11.83 3.83 3.48
N TYR A 6 -12.60 3.11 4.29
CA TYR A 6 -13.16 1.81 3.92
C TYR A 6 -14.55 1.89 3.30
N ASP A 7 -15.03 3.12 3.01
CA ASP A 7 -16.34 3.39 2.39
C ASP A 7 -17.51 2.77 3.19
N VAL A 8 -17.41 2.80 4.52
CA VAL A 8 -18.42 2.28 5.43
C VAL A 8 -19.45 3.37 5.71
N SER A 9 -20.71 3.13 5.32
CA SER A 9 -21.82 4.05 5.54
C SER A 9 -22.50 3.86 6.91
N LEU A 10 -23.31 4.85 7.34
CA LEU A 10 -24.15 4.70 8.54
C LEU A 10 -25.20 3.62 8.36
N GLU A 11 -25.73 3.46 7.13
CA GLU A 11 -26.71 2.44 6.79
C GLU A 11 -26.14 1.02 6.98
N GLU A 12 -24.91 0.79 6.57
CA GLU A 12 -24.22 -0.49 6.77
C GLU A 12 -24.01 -0.79 8.25
N LEU A 13 -23.64 0.22 9.06
CA LEU A 13 -23.52 0.07 10.52
C LEU A 13 -24.88 -0.25 11.16
N ASP A 14 -25.94 0.41 10.72
CA ASP A 14 -27.32 0.15 11.19
C ASP A 14 -27.78 -1.25 10.80
N GLU A 15 -27.43 -1.74 9.61
CA GLU A 15 -27.77 -3.09 9.15
C GLU A 15 -27.04 -4.16 9.98
N GLN A 16 -25.76 -3.96 10.28
CA GLN A 16 -24.98 -4.83 11.16
C GLN A 16 -25.57 -4.85 12.58
N LEU A 17 -26.01 -3.70 13.11
CA LEU A 17 -26.66 -3.61 14.42
C LEU A 17 -27.99 -4.36 14.47
N ARG A 18 -28.78 -4.33 13.37
CA ARG A 18 -30.07 -5.05 13.29
C ARG A 18 -29.90 -6.56 13.17
N SER A 19 -28.88 -7.00 12.44
CA SER A 19 -28.60 -8.43 12.17
C SER A 19 -27.83 -9.11 13.31
N GLY A 20 -27.14 -8.35 14.16
CA GLY A 20 -26.29 -8.84 15.24
C GLY A 20 -27.06 -9.30 16.48
N LYS A 21 -26.44 -10.19 17.27
CA LYS A 21 -26.92 -10.51 18.62
C LYS A 21 -26.63 -9.32 19.55
N LYS A 22 -27.54 -9.08 20.52
CA LYS A 22 -27.31 -8.08 21.57
C LYS A 22 -26.22 -8.58 22.55
N ASP A 23 -25.00 -8.28 22.24
CA ASP A 23 -23.81 -8.62 23.04
C ASP A 23 -22.91 -7.38 23.24
N ALA A 24 -21.77 -7.55 23.88
CA ALA A 24 -20.82 -6.48 24.12
C ALA A 24 -20.29 -5.84 22.82
N LEU A 25 -20.28 -6.58 21.71
CA LEU A 25 -19.88 -6.08 20.41
C LEU A 25 -20.93 -5.13 19.82
N SER A 26 -22.22 -5.46 19.97
CA SER A 26 -23.30 -4.60 19.47
C SER A 26 -23.35 -3.26 20.21
N TYR A 27 -23.07 -3.21 21.51
CA TYR A 27 -22.97 -1.95 22.26
C TYR A 27 -21.78 -1.09 21.76
N LYS A 28 -20.63 -1.68 21.55
CA LYS A 28 -19.46 -0.97 20.96
C LYS A 28 -19.74 -0.45 19.55
N LEU A 29 -20.42 -1.23 18.74
CA LEU A 29 -20.79 -0.83 17.38
C LEU A 29 -21.79 0.34 17.41
N GLN A 30 -22.74 0.34 18.37
CA GLN A 30 -23.66 1.44 18.58
C GLN A 30 -22.93 2.73 18.99
N ASP A 31 -21.95 2.64 19.89
CA ASP A 31 -21.12 3.79 20.28
C ASP A 31 -20.32 4.34 19.09
N ILE A 32 -19.71 3.46 18.28
CA ILE A 32 -18.99 3.85 17.07
C ILE A 32 -19.92 4.54 16.08
N ARG A 33 -21.11 3.98 15.87
CA ARG A 33 -22.13 4.55 14.99
C ARG A 33 -22.55 5.96 15.42
N ASN A 34 -22.82 6.15 16.72
CA ASN A 34 -23.21 7.44 17.29
C ASN A 34 -22.09 8.48 17.18
N LEU A 35 -20.84 8.08 17.47
CA LEU A 35 -19.65 8.94 17.31
C LEU A 35 -19.44 9.33 15.84
N TYR A 36 -19.66 8.40 14.93
CA TYR A 36 -19.50 8.66 13.49
C TYR A 36 -20.55 9.62 12.96
N GLU A 37 -21.82 9.45 13.37
CA GLU A 37 -22.91 10.37 13.05
C GLU A 37 -22.63 11.78 13.56
N GLY A 38 -22.32 11.95 14.85
CA GLY A 38 -21.97 13.26 15.43
C GLY A 38 -20.74 13.89 14.80
N PHE A 39 -19.76 13.09 14.39
CA PHE A 39 -18.60 13.58 13.64
C PHE A 39 -18.99 14.11 12.25
N GLN A 40 -19.87 13.40 11.54
CA GLN A 40 -20.37 13.86 10.24
C GLN A 40 -21.17 15.15 10.35
N GLU A 41 -22.06 15.26 11.35
CA GLU A 41 -22.84 16.45 11.62
C GLU A 41 -21.95 17.67 11.93
N GLU A 42 -20.88 17.48 12.73
CA GLU A 42 -19.97 18.59 13.08
C GLU A 42 -19.16 19.07 11.88
N LEU A 43 -18.81 18.19 10.96
CA LEU A 43 -18.08 18.55 9.74
C LEU A 43 -18.97 19.19 8.68
N GLN A 44 -20.23 18.86 8.64
CA GLN A 44 -21.15 19.24 7.57
C GLN A 44 -21.18 20.76 7.37
N GLY A 45 -20.83 21.20 6.16
CA GLY A 45 -20.81 22.61 5.78
C GLY A 45 -19.66 23.45 6.35
N LYS A 46 -18.77 22.84 7.15
CA LYS A 46 -17.62 23.54 7.76
C LYS A 46 -16.27 23.07 7.21
N TYR A 47 -16.13 21.76 7.01
CA TYR A 47 -14.86 21.14 6.61
C TYR A 47 -15.09 20.04 5.60
N ILE A 48 -14.11 19.81 4.76
CA ILE A 48 -14.03 18.67 3.83
C ILE A 48 -12.87 17.78 4.27
N THR A 49 -13.12 16.50 4.46
CA THR A 49 -12.08 15.52 4.77
C THR A 49 -11.33 15.09 3.51
N SER A 50 -10.12 14.52 3.67
CA SER A 50 -9.35 14.01 2.53
C SER A 50 -10.10 12.92 1.77
N GLU A 51 -10.91 12.13 2.46
CA GLU A 51 -11.74 11.08 1.87
C GLU A 51 -12.89 11.66 1.04
N GLU A 52 -13.54 12.73 1.51
CA GLU A 52 -14.58 13.44 0.76
C GLU A 52 -14.04 14.10 -0.50
N ILE A 53 -12.80 14.59 -0.46
CA ILE A 53 -12.12 15.08 -1.68
C ILE A 53 -12.01 13.95 -2.72
N LEU A 54 -11.71 12.71 -2.31
CA LEU A 54 -11.62 11.57 -3.22
C LEU A 54 -13.01 11.20 -3.78
N GLU A 55 -14.07 11.31 -2.99
CA GLU A 55 -15.44 11.11 -3.45
C GLU A 55 -15.84 12.15 -4.50
N GLU A 56 -15.60 13.42 -4.23
CA GLU A 56 -15.86 14.50 -5.18
C GLU A 56 -15.03 14.34 -6.46
N LEU A 57 -13.77 13.90 -6.32
CA LEU A 57 -12.93 13.59 -7.49
C LEU A 57 -13.54 12.50 -8.37
N CYS A 58 -14.20 11.48 -7.81
CA CYS A 58 -14.89 10.47 -8.61
C CYS A 58 -15.99 11.07 -9.51
N TYR A 59 -16.68 12.13 -9.08
CA TYR A 59 -17.65 12.82 -9.92
C TYR A 59 -17.02 13.75 -10.95
N VAL A 60 -15.93 14.43 -10.57
CA VAL A 60 -15.25 15.38 -11.43
C VAL A 60 -14.48 14.67 -12.55
N VAL A 61 -13.81 13.55 -12.26
CA VAL A 61 -13.05 12.75 -13.23
C VAL A 61 -13.87 12.41 -14.44
N LYS A 62 -15.12 11.96 -14.27
CA LYS A 62 -16.04 11.61 -15.36
C LYS A 62 -16.32 12.75 -16.34
N LYS A 63 -16.24 13.99 -15.87
CA LYS A 63 -16.56 15.20 -16.62
C LYS A 63 -15.33 16.00 -17.05
N SER A 64 -14.15 15.54 -16.66
CA SER A 64 -12.90 16.28 -16.88
C SER A 64 -12.39 16.12 -18.31
N GLU A 65 -12.40 17.18 -19.06
CA GLU A 65 -11.77 17.21 -20.38
C GLU A 65 -10.22 17.14 -20.30
N ILE A 66 -9.63 17.52 -19.16
CA ILE A 66 -8.17 17.45 -18.95
C ILE A 66 -7.72 16.00 -18.81
N LEU A 67 -8.52 15.15 -18.15
CA LEU A 67 -8.18 13.76 -17.92
C LEU A 67 -8.56 12.84 -19.09
N LYS A 68 -9.38 13.33 -19.99
CA LYS A 68 -9.78 12.59 -21.17
C LYS A 68 -8.59 12.40 -22.12
N GLY A 69 -8.23 11.14 -22.37
CA GLY A 69 -7.08 10.81 -23.19
C GLY A 69 -5.72 11.08 -22.56
N CYS A 70 -5.64 11.37 -21.26
CA CYS A 70 -4.37 11.51 -20.56
C CYS A 70 -3.75 10.15 -20.21
N VAL A 71 -2.45 10.16 -19.95
CA VAL A 71 -1.71 9.04 -19.37
C VAL A 71 -1.53 9.29 -17.89
N VAL A 72 -1.95 8.33 -17.06
CA VAL A 72 -1.83 8.39 -15.61
C VAL A 72 -0.74 7.42 -15.16
N ALA A 73 0.17 7.87 -14.31
CA ALA A 73 1.20 7.03 -13.70
C ALA A 73 1.05 7.06 -12.16
N LEU A 74 0.96 5.87 -11.57
CA LEU A 74 0.86 5.66 -10.12
C LEU A 74 2.11 4.90 -9.66
N ASP A 75 2.95 5.55 -8.89
CA ASP A 75 4.23 5.00 -8.45
C ASP A 75 4.32 4.95 -6.92
N GLY A 76 4.93 3.87 -6.39
CA GLY A 76 5.21 3.73 -4.97
C GLY A 76 4.03 3.32 -4.09
N PHE A 77 2.91 2.90 -4.66
CA PHE A 77 1.75 2.43 -3.88
C PHE A 77 1.91 0.96 -3.48
N THR A 78 1.67 0.67 -2.21
CA THR A 78 1.67 -0.70 -1.66
C THR A 78 0.28 -1.33 -1.67
N GLY A 79 -0.76 -0.54 -1.90
CA GLY A 79 -2.16 -0.93 -1.97
C GLY A 79 -3.05 0.29 -2.13
N PHE A 80 -4.34 0.06 -2.31
CA PHE A 80 -5.35 1.11 -2.45
C PHE A 80 -6.50 0.86 -1.49
N THR A 81 -6.97 1.92 -0.84
CA THR A 81 -8.19 1.88 -0.04
C THR A 81 -9.43 1.71 -0.94
N PRO A 82 -10.59 1.30 -0.42
CA PRO A 82 -11.82 1.19 -1.21
C PRO A 82 -12.18 2.47 -1.96
N ILE A 83 -12.08 3.63 -1.34
CA ILE A 83 -12.36 4.92 -2.02
C ILE A 83 -11.33 5.24 -3.12
N GLN A 84 -10.05 4.91 -2.91
CA GLN A 84 -9.03 5.03 -3.97
C GLN A 84 -9.30 4.07 -5.12
N ASN A 85 -9.73 2.84 -4.84
CA ASN A 85 -10.13 1.89 -5.88
C ASN A 85 -11.33 2.39 -6.69
N LYS A 86 -12.29 3.08 -6.05
CA LYS A 86 -13.43 3.72 -6.72
C LYS A 86 -12.93 4.79 -7.69
N LEU A 87 -12.05 5.69 -7.24
CA LEU A 87 -11.43 6.70 -8.09
C LEU A 87 -10.63 6.08 -9.26
N LEU A 88 -9.88 5.00 -9.00
CA LEU A 88 -9.13 4.29 -10.04
C LEU A 88 -10.04 3.72 -11.13
N ARG A 89 -11.23 3.21 -10.78
CA ARG A 89 -12.23 2.73 -11.75
C ARG A 89 -12.72 3.86 -12.66
N GLU A 90 -12.92 5.05 -12.10
CA GLU A 90 -13.30 6.23 -12.90
C GLU A 90 -12.16 6.68 -13.82
N LEU A 91 -10.93 6.67 -13.33
CA LEU A 91 -9.75 6.95 -14.15
C LEU A 91 -9.57 5.92 -15.28
N MET A 92 -9.81 4.63 -15.00
CA MET A 92 -9.74 3.56 -16.01
C MET A 92 -10.73 3.75 -17.16
N GLN A 93 -11.84 4.44 -16.93
CA GLN A 93 -12.85 4.73 -17.96
C GLN A 93 -12.59 6.04 -18.70
N THR A 94 -11.75 6.92 -18.16
CA THR A 94 -11.55 8.30 -18.68
C THR A 94 -10.18 8.48 -19.31
N ALA A 95 -9.13 7.94 -18.69
CA ALA A 95 -7.76 8.06 -19.17
C ALA A 95 -7.49 7.15 -20.39
N GLU A 96 -6.57 7.54 -21.24
CA GLU A 96 -6.10 6.71 -22.36
C GLU A 96 -5.30 5.51 -21.86
N LYS A 97 -4.44 5.73 -20.85
CA LYS A 97 -3.57 4.69 -20.30
C LYS A 97 -3.24 4.94 -18.84
N ILE A 98 -3.17 3.86 -18.06
CA ILE A 98 -2.75 3.92 -16.67
C ILE A 98 -1.57 2.97 -16.45
N TYR A 99 -0.47 3.50 -15.92
CA TYR A 99 0.68 2.75 -15.46
C TYR A 99 0.64 2.67 -13.94
N VAL A 100 0.82 1.47 -13.40
CA VAL A 100 0.94 1.27 -11.95
C VAL A 100 2.18 0.46 -11.65
N THR A 101 3.11 1.03 -10.88
CA THR A 101 4.26 0.26 -10.39
C THR A 101 3.90 -0.43 -9.09
N VAL A 102 4.27 -1.70 -8.97
CA VAL A 102 4.09 -2.48 -7.76
C VAL A 102 5.39 -3.22 -7.46
N THR A 103 5.88 -3.06 -6.24
CA THR A 103 7.09 -3.76 -5.79
C THR A 103 6.79 -5.23 -5.57
N LEU A 104 7.42 -6.08 -6.37
CA LEU A 104 7.33 -7.53 -6.30
C LEU A 104 8.68 -8.13 -6.67
N ASP A 105 8.99 -9.32 -6.15
CA ASP A 105 10.17 -10.06 -6.57
C ASP A 105 10.04 -10.43 -8.07
N ALA A 106 11.09 -10.18 -8.84
CA ALA A 106 11.13 -10.43 -10.29
C ALA A 106 10.84 -11.91 -10.67
N TRP A 107 11.02 -12.83 -9.73
CA TRP A 107 10.79 -14.27 -9.91
C TRP A 107 9.38 -14.72 -9.48
N GLU A 108 8.61 -13.82 -8.88
CA GLU A 108 7.26 -14.11 -8.41
C GLU A 108 6.25 -13.93 -9.54
N ASP A 109 5.39 -14.92 -9.73
CA ASP A 109 4.23 -14.77 -10.59
C ASP A 109 3.18 -13.88 -9.90
N PRO A 110 2.87 -12.69 -10.44
CA PRO A 110 1.95 -11.73 -9.81
C PRO A 110 0.52 -12.26 -9.71
N MET A 111 0.12 -13.17 -10.58
CA MET A 111 -1.25 -13.71 -10.61
C MET A 111 -1.42 -14.96 -9.76
N LYS A 112 -0.34 -15.58 -9.29
CA LYS A 112 -0.41 -16.76 -8.43
C LYS A 112 -0.84 -16.37 -7.01
N LYS A 113 -1.89 -17.01 -6.52
CA LYS A 113 -2.34 -16.84 -5.12
C LYS A 113 -1.23 -17.22 -4.14
N VAL A 114 -1.15 -16.49 -3.05
CA VAL A 114 -0.16 -16.68 -2.00
C VAL A 114 -0.81 -16.49 -0.62
N SER A 115 -0.28 -17.15 0.39
CA SER A 115 -0.78 -17.06 1.77
C SER A 115 -0.47 -15.70 2.38
N MET A 116 -1.33 -15.24 3.30
CA MET A 116 -1.27 -13.90 3.93
C MET A 116 0.05 -13.60 4.67
N HIS A 117 0.74 -14.64 5.16
CA HIS A 117 2.01 -14.49 5.87
C HIS A 117 3.23 -14.33 4.95
N LYS A 118 3.06 -14.40 3.65
CA LYS A 118 4.16 -14.20 2.69
C LYS A 118 4.38 -12.72 2.42
N LEU A 119 5.65 -12.33 2.26
CA LEU A 119 6.04 -10.96 1.98
C LEU A 119 5.35 -10.37 0.75
N SER A 120 5.18 -11.18 -0.29
CA SER A 120 4.56 -10.79 -1.56
C SER A 120 3.02 -10.73 -1.54
N TYR A 121 2.36 -11.03 -0.39
CA TYR A 121 0.90 -11.12 -0.34
C TYR A 121 0.20 -9.82 -0.72
N LEU A 122 0.57 -8.70 -0.10
CA LEU A 122 -0.08 -7.40 -0.34
C LEU A 122 0.14 -6.93 -1.78
N SER A 123 1.36 -7.05 -2.30
CA SER A 123 1.68 -6.70 -3.68
C SER A 123 0.87 -7.50 -4.69
N LYS A 124 0.80 -8.82 -4.51
CA LYS A 124 -0.01 -9.69 -5.38
C LYS A 124 -1.50 -9.39 -5.28
N LYS A 125 -2.00 -9.17 -4.06
CA LYS A 125 -3.40 -8.76 -3.84
C LYS A 125 -3.72 -7.47 -4.59
N THR A 126 -2.84 -6.47 -4.51
CA THR A 126 -2.99 -5.19 -5.22
C THR A 126 -3.03 -5.40 -6.74
N ILE A 127 -2.10 -6.16 -7.31
CA ILE A 127 -2.08 -6.46 -8.74
C ILE A 127 -3.37 -7.18 -9.17
N GLN A 128 -3.81 -8.18 -8.42
CA GLN A 128 -5.03 -8.95 -8.74
C GLN A 128 -6.28 -8.07 -8.64
N GLN A 129 -6.36 -7.17 -7.66
CA GLN A 129 -7.47 -6.22 -7.53
C GLN A 129 -7.51 -5.22 -8.71
N LEU A 130 -6.36 -4.68 -9.09
CA LEU A 130 -6.25 -3.78 -10.25
C LEU A 130 -6.62 -4.49 -11.55
N ALA A 131 -6.13 -5.72 -11.76
CA ALA A 131 -6.47 -6.51 -12.92
C ALA A 131 -7.97 -6.86 -12.97
N GLY A 132 -8.58 -7.17 -11.83
CA GLY A 132 -10.01 -7.37 -11.70
C GLY A 132 -10.80 -6.12 -12.07
N ALA A 133 -10.44 -4.97 -11.50
CA ALA A 133 -11.07 -3.67 -11.77
C ALA A 133 -10.94 -3.29 -13.26
N ALA A 134 -9.77 -3.46 -13.87
CA ALA A 134 -9.56 -3.19 -15.28
C ALA A 134 -10.48 -4.07 -16.16
N LYS A 135 -10.61 -5.36 -15.84
CA LYS A 135 -11.51 -6.26 -16.55
C LYS A 135 -12.99 -5.83 -16.42
N GLU A 136 -13.42 -5.46 -15.22
CA GLU A 136 -14.79 -4.97 -14.97
C GLU A 136 -15.08 -3.66 -15.71
N CYS A 137 -14.07 -2.79 -15.86
CA CYS A 137 -14.16 -1.54 -16.63
C CYS A 137 -14.01 -1.74 -18.15
N GLY A 138 -13.78 -2.98 -18.63
CA GLY A 138 -13.58 -3.26 -20.05
C GLY A 138 -12.23 -2.80 -20.60
N CYS A 139 -11.25 -2.53 -19.72
CA CYS A 139 -9.91 -2.11 -20.12
C CYS A 139 -9.06 -3.28 -20.57
N MET A 140 -8.22 -3.04 -21.57
CA MET A 140 -7.22 -4.02 -22.02
C MET A 140 -6.01 -3.99 -21.08
N LEU A 141 -5.66 -5.16 -20.54
CA LEU A 141 -4.44 -5.32 -19.75
C LEU A 141 -3.27 -5.63 -20.65
N GLU A 142 -2.26 -4.80 -20.61
CA GLU A 142 -0.99 -5.06 -21.27
C GLU A 142 -0.16 -6.06 -20.47
N LYS A 143 0.83 -6.67 -21.14
CA LYS A 143 1.76 -7.58 -20.48
C LYS A 143 2.61 -6.82 -19.48
N PRO A 144 2.74 -7.30 -18.23
CA PRO A 144 3.54 -6.63 -17.22
C PRO A 144 5.01 -6.51 -17.64
N GLU A 145 5.59 -5.35 -17.43
CA GLU A 145 7.02 -5.14 -17.54
C GLU A 145 7.70 -5.38 -16.20
N VAL A 146 8.77 -6.15 -16.20
CA VAL A 146 9.57 -6.41 -15.00
C VAL A 146 10.83 -5.55 -15.07
N LEU A 147 10.87 -4.53 -14.21
CA LEU A 147 12.03 -3.68 -14.04
C LEU A 147 13.07 -4.36 -13.15
N GLY A 148 14.36 -4.18 -13.43
CA GLY A 148 15.43 -4.68 -12.58
C GLY A 148 15.68 -6.19 -12.63
N LYS A 149 15.35 -6.88 -13.72
CA LYS A 149 15.64 -8.32 -13.91
C LYS A 149 17.11 -8.70 -13.65
N GLU A 150 18.05 -7.81 -13.95
CA GLU A 150 19.49 -8.00 -13.74
C GLU A 150 19.93 -7.75 -12.29
N GLY A 151 18.99 -7.50 -11.39
CA GLY A 151 19.21 -7.18 -9.99
C GLY A 151 19.11 -5.69 -9.70
N SER A 152 19.02 -5.36 -8.40
CA SER A 152 18.82 -4.00 -7.93
C SER A 152 19.99 -3.08 -8.31
N ILE A 153 19.71 -2.02 -9.06
CA ILE A 153 20.68 -0.95 -9.34
C ILE A 153 21.09 -0.26 -8.05
N ARG A 154 20.18 -0.16 -7.07
CA ARG A 154 20.38 0.47 -5.77
C ARG A 154 21.58 -0.10 -5.01
N PHE A 155 21.81 -1.40 -5.09
CA PHE A 155 22.90 -2.09 -4.38
C PHE A 155 24.06 -2.47 -5.29
N ARG A 156 24.28 -1.76 -6.41
CA ARG A 156 25.37 -2.06 -7.34
C ARG A 156 26.75 -1.93 -6.67
N SER A 157 26.92 -0.92 -5.82
CA SER A 157 28.18 -0.65 -5.08
C SER A 157 28.27 -1.35 -3.72
N ALA A 158 27.20 -2.02 -3.28
CA ALA A 158 27.09 -2.67 -1.97
C ALA A 158 26.74 -4.17 -2.13
N PRO A 159 27.73 -5.03 -2.43
CA PRO A 159 27.49 -6.44 -2.73
C PRO A 159 26.88 -7.23 -1.56
N ALA A 160 27.21 -6.89 -0.31
CA ALA A 160 26.61 -7.54 0.86
C ALA A 160 25.12 -7.22 0.98
N LEU A 161 24.70 -5.96 0.77
CA LEU A 161 23.30 -5.58 0.74
C LEU A 161 22.55 -6.20 -0.44
N ARG A 162 23.21 -6.31 -1.60
CA ARG A 162 22.65 -7.01 -2.77
C ARG A 162 22.41 -8.49 -2.50
N PHE A 163 23.34 -9.14 -1.79
CA PHE A 163 23.19 -10.54 -1.38
C PHE A 163 22.05 -10.67 -0.37
N LEU A 164 22.00 -9.80 0.63
CA LEU A 164 20.95 -9.78 1.64
C LEU A 164 19.57 -9.60 1.00
N GLU A 165 19.40 -8.63 0.12
CA GLU A 165 18.14 -8.38 -0.60
C GLU A 165 17.67 -9.61 -1.39
N ARG A 166 18.59 -10.35 -2.00
CA ARG A 166 18.26 -11.55 -2.77
C ARG A 166 17.87 -12.75 -1.92
N HIS A 167 18.39 -12.87 -0.70
CA HIS A 167 18.26 -14.08 0.12
C HIS A 167 17.44 -13.88 1.39
N LEU A 168 17.23 -12.64 1.83
CA LEU A 168 16.41 -12.34 2.99
C LEU A 168 14.96 -12.83 2.77
N PHE A 169 14.40 -13.51 3.77
CA PHE A 169 13.06 -14.11 3.74
C PHE A 169 12.86 -15.24 2.72
N ARG A 170 13.95 -15.78 2.13
CA ARG A 170 13.88 -16.95 1.28
C ARG A 170 14.44 -18.19 2.00
N PRO A 171 13.77 -19.35 1.85
CA PRO A 171 14.34 -20.59 2.40
C PRO A 171 15.67 -20.91 1.70
N GLY A 172 16.70 -21.18 2.50
CA GLY A 172 18.00 -21.60 2.00
C GLY A 172 19.12 -21.22 2.97
N ASN A 173 20.23 -21.97 2.92
CA ASN A 173 21.43 -21.72 3.70
C ASN A 173 22.50 -21.05 2.82
N GLN A 174 22.15 -19.92 2.23
CA GLN A 174 23.12 -19.17 1.44
C GLN A 174 24.02 -18.37 2.39
N ILE A 175 25.32 -18.54 2.24
CA ILE A 175 26.33 -17.84 3.03
C ILE A 175 26.98 -16.78 2.13
N TYR A 176 27.10 -15.56 2.62
CA TYR A 176 27.85 -14.52 1.97
C TYR A 176 29.33 -14.60 2.39
N GLU A 177 30.18 -14.86 1.45
CA GLU A 177 31.66 -14.83 1.66
C GLU A 177 32.16 -13.43 1.32
N ALA A 178 32.50 -12.65 2.35
CA ALA A 178 33.03 -11.31 2.16
C ALA A 178 34.49 -11.39 1.69
N GLN A 179 34.79 -10.75 0.56
CA GLN A 179 36.14 -10.60 0.07
C GLN A 179 36.91 -9.53 0.86
N ASP A 180 36.23 -8.58 1.47
CA ASP A 180 36.76 -7.49 2.27
C ASP A 180 35.87 -7.27 3.50
N SER A 181 36.40 -7.59 4.67
CA SER A 181 35.68 -7.46 5.94
C SER A 181 35.42 -6.00 6.31
N GLN A 182 36.34 -5.10 6.02
CA GLN A 182 36.16 -3.67 6.33
C GLN A 182 35.07 -3.05 5.47
N LYS A 183 34.94 -3.49 4.23
CA LYS A 183 33.85 -3.08 3.34
C LYS A 183 32.51 -3.62 3.83
N LEU A 184 32.46 -4.87 4.28
CA LEU A 184 31.25 -5.46 4.84
C LEU A 184 30.75 -4.69 6.06
N GLU A 185 31.63 -4.31 6.99
CA GLU A 185 31.30 -3.54 8.19
C GLU A 185 30.72 -2.14 7.88
N ARG A 186 31.14 -1.54 6.75
CA ARG A 186 30.59 -0.28 6.26
C ARG A 186 29.23 -0.44 5.58
N GLU A 187 29.00 -1.56 4.92
CA GLU A 187 27.76 -1.83 4.19
C GLU A 187 26.64 -2.34 5.10
N LEU A 188 26.98 -3.11 6.14
CA LEU A 188 26.01 -3.79 6.98
C LEU A 188 26.43 -3.74 8.46
N SER A 189 25.54 -3.24 9.30
CA SER A 189 25.70 -3.32 10.75
C SER A 189 24.48 -3.98 11.39
N LEU A 190 24.73 -4.79 12.42
CA LEU A 190 23.68 -5.42 13.21
C LEU A 190 23.69 -4.81 14.62
N HIS A 191 22.58 -4.21 15.00
CA HIS A 191 22.37 -3.70 16.35
C HIS A 191 21.33 -4.53 17.07
N VAL A 192 21.68 -4.99 18.27
CA VAL A 192 20.76 -5.73 19.15
C VAL A 192 20.39 -4.82 20.30
N ALA A 193 19.15 -4.39 20.33
CA ALA A 193 18.60 -3.54 21.39
C ALA A 193 17.99 -4.39 22.51
N ARG A 194 17.94 -3.82 23.71
CA ARG A 194 17.34 -4.47 24.89
C ARG A 194 15.81 -4.62 24.77
N ASP A 195 15.16 -3.65 24.16
CA ASP A 195 13.71 -3.58 23.98
C ASP A 195 13.36 -2.70 22.78
N ALA A 196 12.10 -2.70 22.36
CA ALA A 196 11.63 -1.92 21.21
C ALA A 196 11.84 -0.40 21.34
N LYS A 197 11.81 0.13 22.57
CA LYS A 197 12.10 1.55 22.82
C LYS A 197 13.56 1.87 22.56
N ALA A 198 14.47 1.04 23.06
CA ALA A 198 15.91 1.21 22.84
C ALA A 198 16.27 1.05 21.35
N GLU A 199 15.58 0.18 20.61
CA GLU A 199 15.72 0.05 19.17
C GLU A 199 15.31 1.32 18.43
N ALA A 200 14.15 1.89 18.77
CA ALA A 200 13.66 3.13 18.19
C ALA A 200 14.59 4.32 18.52
N GLU A 201 15.09 4.42 19.76
CA GLU A 201 16.04 5.44 20.18
C GLU A 201 17.38 5.35 19.43
N PHE A 202 17.88 4.13 19.22
CA PHE A 202 19.08 3.89 18.42
C PHE A 202 18.88 4.34 16.97
N ALA A 203 17.78 3.91 16.34
CA ALA A 203 17.46 4.30 14.97
C ALA A 203 17.34 5.84 14.83
N ALA A 204 16.65 6.50 15.77
CA ALA A 204 16.49 7.95 15.77
C ALA A 204 17.82 8.69 15.90
N ARG A 205 18.70 8.25 16.79
CA ARG A 205 20.06 8.82 16.94
C ARG A 205 20.90 8.64 15.68
N THR A 206 20.84 7.46 15.08
CA THR A 206 21.57 7.18 13.84
C THR A 206 21.10 8.06 12.69
N ILE A 207 19.79 8.20 12.50
CA ILE A 207 19.19 9.08 11.49
C ILE A 207 19.61 10.54 11.76
N TRP A 208 19.51 11.00 13.00
CA TRP A 208 19.87 12.34 13.37
C TRP A 208 21.35 12.68 13.09
N HIS A 209 22.25 11.71 13.31
CA HIS A 209 23.67 11.83 12.99
C HIS A 209 23.90 11.94 11.47
N LEU A 210 23.31 11.05 10.70
CA LEU A 210 23.42 11.02 9.23
C LEU A 210 22.85 12.27 8.53
N VAL A 211 21.87 12.93 9.14
CA VAL A 211 21.29 14.18 8.60
C VAL A 211 22.17 15.40 8.86
N ARG A 212 23.07 15.31 9.84
CA ARG A 212 23.96 16.44 10.22
C ARG A 212 25.34 16.39 9.57
N GLU A 213 25.76 15.25 9.06
CA GLU A 213 26.95 15.08 8.24
C GLU A 213 26.69 15.49 6.78
#